data_5824794111abaa0d1556b1ce195bce84
#
_entry.id   5824794111abaa0d1556b1ce195bce84
#
_cell.length_a   1.000
_cell.length_b   1.000
_cell.length_c   1.000
_cell.angle_alpha   90.00
_cell.angle_beta   90.00
_cell.angle_gamma   90.00
#
_symmetry.space_group_name_H-M   'P 1'
#
loop_
_entity.id
_entity.type
_entity.pdbx_description
1 polymer ?
#
loop_
_entity_poly.entity_id
_entity_poly.type
_entity_poly.pdbx_seq_one_letter_code
_entity_poly.pdbx_strand_id
1 'polypeptide(L)'
;MSSLARKALVLVFAAVAGLGALNAVAAGKSTARQASGEKVTLLDGKLAFNLPKGFSAAALPGGDEAKGTGGASGTLYANDDTRTVVIAAQNSIPNGARVKDNDSAFLDDATAGFLVQQSQALPDFKKQAQRSLILKGLGVRQIDSTATQGGGLTLNSTLIAGSGTHMAVIQVISRAADKAGHAALMKQILGQ
;
A
#
# COMPACT_ATOMS: atom_id res chain seq x y z
N MET A 1 -29.77 -8.59 3.96
CA MET A 1 -28.56 -7.77 4.11
C MET A 1 -27.37 -8.71 4.00
N SER A 2 -26.72 -8.67 2.87
CA SER A 2 -25.98 -9.79 2.31
C SER A 2 -24.61 -10.01 2.94
N SER A 3 -24.35 -11.24 3.37
CA SER A 3 -23.07 -11.76 3.86
C SER A 3 -22.00 -11.89 2.76
N LEU A 4 -22.18 -11.27 1.60
CA LEU A 4 -21.30 -11.37 0.43
C LEU A 4 -20.02 -10.56 0.55
N ALA A 5 -19.98 -9.54 1.42
CA ALA A 5 -18.83 -8.66 1.55
C ALA A 5 -17.66 -9.27 2.35
N ARG A 6 -17.90 -10.33 3.13
CA ARG A 6 -16.89 -10.87 4.06
C ARG A 6 -15.85 -11.82 3.47
N LYS A 7 -15.98 -12.23 2.20
CA LYS A 7 -15.09 -13.26 1.62
C LYS A 7 -14.04 -12.75 0.64
N ALA A 8 -13.90 -11.45 0.43
CA ALA A 8 -13.30 -10.98 -0.80
C ALA A 8 -12.18 -9.96 -0.67
N LEU A 9 -11.69 -9.67 0.50
CA LEU A 9 -10.60 -8.71 0.67
C LEU A 9 -9.32 -9.42 1.10
N VAL A 10 -8.87 -10.40 0.31
CA VAL A 10 -7.49 -10.87 0.41
C VAL A 10 -6.62 -9.85 -0.30
N LEU A 11 -6.23 -8.82 0.44
CA LEU A 11 -5.14 -7.94 0.03
C LEU A 11 -3.87 -8.77 -0.06
N VAL A 12 -3.24 -8.79 -1.24
CA VAL A 12 -1.91 -9.36 -1.42
C VAL A 12 -0.91 -8.45 -0.71
N PHE A 13 -0.92 -8.47 0.59
CA PHE A 13 0.26 -8.13 1.34
C PHE A 13 0.97 -9.44 1.62
N ALA A 14 1.77 -9.89 0.66
CA ALA A 14 2.92 -10.68 1.04
C ALA A 14 3.57 -9.84 2.14
N ALA A 15 3.45 -10.31 3.38
CA ALA A 15 4.19 -9.74 4.47
C ALA A 15 5.62 -9.56 3.94
N VAL A 16 6.08 -8.32 3.80
CA VAL A 16 7.49 -8.05 3.65
C VAL A 16 8.09 -8.36 5.02
N ALA A 17 7.96 -9.63 5.41
CA ALA A 17 8.51 -10.19 6.63
C ALA A 17 10.05 -10.28 6.57
N GLY A 18 10.66 -9.60 5.62
CA GLY A 18 12.10 -9.67 5.44
C GLY A 18 12.65 -8.46 4.71
N LEU A 19 12.65 -7.26 5.31
CA LEU A 19 13.60 -6.23 4.88
C LEU A 19 15.07 -6.69 5.09
N GLY A 20 15.30 -7.84 5.73
CA GLY A 20 16.61 -8.49 5.80
C GLY A 20 16.95 -9.34 4.57
N ALA A 21 15.99 -9.63 3.69
CA ALA A 21 16.18 -10.46 2.49
C ALA A 21 16.18 -9.65 1.18
N LEU A 22 16.27 -8.31 1.24
CA LEU A 22 16.40 -7.48 0.04
C LEU A 22 17.67 -7.75 -0.78
N ASN A 23 18.63 -8.50 -0.22
CA ASN A 23 19.81 -8.94 -0.97
C ASN A 23 19.55 -10.09 -1.97
N ALA A 24 18.37 -10.73 -1.97
CA ALA A 24 18.08 -11.88 -2.82
C ALA A 24 17.22 -11.56 -4.05
N VAL A 25 16.64 -10.37 -4.16
CA VAL A 25 15.86 -9.95 -5.36
C VAL A 25 16.72 -9.17 -6.37
N ALA A 26 17.99 -8.99 -6.10
CA ALA A 26 18.93 -8.23 -6.95
C ALA A 26 19.37 -8.95 -8.24
N ALA A 27 18.71 -10.05 -8.66
CA ALA A 27 19.02 -10.72 -9.94
C ALA A 27 18.12 -10.31 -11.12
N GLY A 28 17.16 -9.40 -10.91
CA GLY A 28 16.42 -8.76 -12.00
C GLY A 28 16.99 -7.36 -12.24
N LYS A 29 17.50 -7.09 -13.45
CA LYS A 29 18.10 -5.85 -13.90
C LYS A 29 17.60 -4.62 -13.13
N SER A 30 18.42 -4.13 -12.20
CA SER A 30 18.27 -2.81 -11.58
C SER A 30 18.30 -1.79 -12.71
N THR A 31 17.14 -1.25 -13.06
CA THR A 31 17.09 -0.07 -13.91
C THR A 31 17.78 1.06 -13.17
N ALA A 32 18.74 1.67 -13.82
CA ALA A 32 19.53 2.76 -13.30
C ALA A 32 18.68 3.78 -12.53
N ARG A 33 19.17 4.17 -11.34
CA ARG A 33 18.61 5.22 -10.46
C ARG A 33 18.13 6.40 -11.32
N GLN A 34 16.81 6.55 -11.48
CA GLN A 34 16.27 7.60 -12.33
C GLN A 34 16.56 8.98 -11.71
N ALA A 35 17.06 9.89 -12.54
CA ALA A 35 17.39 11.27 -12.14
C ALA A 35 16.13 12.13 -11.82
N SER A 36 14.94 11.69 -12.20
CA SER A 36 13.63 12.30 -11.91
C SER A 36 12.84 11.44 -10.91
N GLY A 37 11.97 12.05 -10.12
CA GLY A 37 11.07 11.30 -9.24
C GLY A 37 10.16 10.34 -10.01
N GLU A 38 9.79 9.24 -9.39
CA GLU A 38 8.94 8.20 -9.97
C GLU A 38 7.46 8.59 -9.89
N LYS A 39 6.76 8.58 -11.03
CA LYS A 39 5.31 8.82 -11.06
C LYS A 39 4.58 7.50 -10.83
N VAL A 40 3.79 7.45 -9.76
CA VAL A 40 2.92 6.32 -9.44
C VAL A 40 1.49 6.64 -9.86
N THR A 41 0.84 5.69 -10.53
CA THR A 41 -0.54 5.86 -11.02
C THR A 41 -1.33 4.58 -10.78
N LEU A 42 -2.47 4.70 -10.10
CA LEU A 42 -3.40 3.61 -9.76
C LEU A 42 -4.83 4.05 -10.09
N LEU A 43 -5.76 3.09 -10.15
CA LEU A 43 -7.20 3.32 -10.36
C LEU A 43 -7.46 4.18 -11.62
N ASP A 44 -6.85 3.80 -12.73
CA ASP A 44 -6.98 4.50 -14.02
C ASP A 44 -6.63 6.00 -13.95
N GLY A 45 -5.66 6.34 -13.11
CA GLY A 45 -5.17 7.72 -12.93
C GLY A 45 -5.87 8.54 -11.85
N LYS A 46 -6.92 8.02 -11.22
CA LYS A 46 -7.63 8.73 -10.13
C LYS A 46 -6.77 8.87 -8.87
N LEU A 47 -5.87 7.94 -8.64
CA LEU A 47 -4.88 7.99 -7.57
C LEU A 47 -3.49 8.08 -8.17
N ALA A 48 -2.93 9.29 -8.23
CA ALA A 48 -1.63 9.54 -8.81
C ALA A 48 -0.80 10.50 -7.95
N PHE A 49 0.47 10.16 -7.77
CA PHE A 49 1.44 10.96 -7.02
C PHE A 49 2.85 10.75 -7.57
N ASN A 50 3.81 11.56 -7.12
CA ASN A 50 5.21 11.42 -7.47
C ASN A 50 6.00 11.05 -6.23
N LEU A 51 6.88 10.06 -6.33
CA LEU A 51 7.89 9.78 -5.33
C LEU A 51 9.10 10.69 -5.53
N PRO A 52 9.80 11.09 -4.46
CA PRO A 52 11.04 11.84 -4.61
C PRO A 52 12.12 10.98 -5.27
N LYS A 53 13.23 11.62 -5.65
CA LYS A 53 14.41 10.91 -6.16
C LYS A 53 14.97 9.92 -5.12
N GLY A 54 15.61 8.88 -5.59
CA GLY A 54 16.30 7.90 -4.74
C GLY A 54 15.52 6.60 -4.51
N PHE A 55 14.29 6.50 -5.00
CA PHE A 55 13.57 5.23 -5.01
C PHE A 55 13.94 4.38 -6.22
N SER A 56 14.15 3.09 -5.99
CA SER A 56 14.25 2.04 -7.01
C SER A 56 12.95 1.24 -7.05
N ALA A 57 12.50 0.89 -8.25
CA ALA A 57 11.23 0.18 -8.45
C ALA A 57 11.48 -1.31 -8.73
N ALA A 58 10.66 -2.16 -8.12
CA ALA A 58 10.62 -3.59 -8.40
C ALA A 58 9.15 -4.04 -8.49
N ALA A 59 8.79 -4.75 -9.56
CA ALA A 59 7.44 -5.30 -9.69
C ALA A 59 7.16 -6.31 -8.57
N LEU A 60 5.97 -6.23 -7.98
CA LEU A 60 5.49 -7.27 -7.09
C LEU A 60 5.09 -8.51 -7.89
N PRO A 61 5.19 -9.72 -7.31
CA PRO A 61 4.63 -10.91 -7.93
C PRO A 61 3.16 -10.70 -8.29
N GLY A 62 2.77 -11.18 -9.47
CA GLY A 62 1.37 -11.12 -9.89
C GLY A 62 0.44 -11.85 -8.92
N GLY A 63 -0.82 -11.47 -8.91
CA GLY A 63 -1.83 -12.10 -8.06
C GLY A 63 -2.08 -13.56 -8.46
N ASP A 64 -2.55 -14.34 -7.49
CA ASP A 64 -2.86 -15.76 -7.60
C ASP A 64 -4.38 -15.95 -7.40
N GLU A 65 -5.07 -16.48 -8.41
CA GLU A 65 -6.52 -16.71 -8.32
C GLU A 65 -6.89 -17.70 -7.23
N ALA A 66 -6.06 -18.73 -7.01
CA ALA A 66 -6.29 -19.73 -5.97
C ALA A 66 -6.22 -19.15 -4.55
N LYS A 67 -5.48 -18.04 -4.39
CA LYS A 67 -5.38 -17.27 -3.15
C LYS A 67 -6.37 -16.10 -3.07
N GLY A 68 -7.25 -15.96 -4.06
CA GLY A 68 -8.21 -14.86 -4.12
C GLY A 68 -7.59 -13.50 -4.44
N THR A 69 -6.39 -13.50 -5.04
CA THR A 69 -5.63 -12.30 -5.39
C THR A 69 -5.48 -12.13 -6.89
N GLY A 70 -6.27 -12.87 -7.66
CA GLY A 70 -6.31 -12.78 -9.12
C GLY A 70 -6.45 -11.34 -9.60
N GLY A 71 -5.68 -10.97 -10.63
CA GLY A 71 -5.65 -9.61 -11.16
C GLY A 71 -4.93 -8.58 -10.28
N ALA A 72 -4.30 -8.99 -9.18
CA ALA A 72 -3.49 -8.09 -8.38
C ALA A 72 -2.18 -7.75 -9.12
N SER A 73 -1.84 -6.48 -9.10
CA SER A 73 -0.59 -5.95 -9.62
C SER A 73 -0.04 -4.87 -8.69
N GLY A 74 1.24 -4.65 -8.72
CA GLY A 74 1.85 -3.62 -7.89
C GLY A 74 3.34 -3.47 -8.10
N THR A 75 3.86 -2.43 -7.47
CA THR A 75 5.29 -2.09 -7.48
C THR A 75 5.73 -1.78 -6.05
N LEU A 76 6.86 -2.32 -5.69
CA LEU A 76 7.61 -1.96 -4.50
C LEU A 76 8.65 -0.91 -4.90
N TYR A 77 8.69 0.19 -4.20
CA TYR A 77 9.68 1.25 -4.34
C TYR A 77 10.52 1.29 -3.07
N ALA A 78 11.82 1.12 -3.19
CA ALA A 78 12.76 1.13 -2.07
C ALA A 78 13.71 2.31 -2.17
N ASN A 79 13.93 2.99 -1.05
CA ASN A 79 14.97 3.98 -0.88
C ASN A 79 15.94 3.50 0.21
N ASP A 80 17.11 3.01 -0.19
CA ASP A 80 18.08 2.41 0.71
C ASP A 80 18.73 3.44 1.63
N ASP A 81 18.90 4.68 1.16
CA ASP A 81 19.52 5.76 1.94
C ASP A 81 18.66 6.11 3.17
N THR A 82 17.33 6.16 2.99
CA THR A 82 16.37 6.47 4.07
C THR A 82 15.76 5.21 4.70
N ARG A 83 16.06 4.03 4.15
CA ARG A 83 15.41 2.76 4.52
C ARG A 83 13.89 2.86 4.52
N THR A 84 13.36 3.50 3.49
CA THR A 84 11.93 3.71 3.29
C THR A 84 11.45 2.83 2.14
N VAL A 85 10.32 2.18 2.33
CA VAL A 85 9.65 1.38 1.31
C VAL A 85 8.27 1.96 1.06
N VAL A 86 7.90 2.07 -0.22
CA VAL A 86 6.52 2.37 -0.64
C VAL A 86 6.02 1.20 -1.47
N ILE A 87 4.90 0.63 -1.08
CA ILE A 87 4.20 -0.40 -1.84
C ILE A 87 2.99 0.28 -2.47
N ALA A 88 2.87 0.23 -3.78
CA ALA A 88 1.70 0.70 -4.50
C ALA A 88 1.10 -0.48 -5.27
N ALA A 89 -0.07 -0.93 -4.87
CA ALA A 89 -0.72 -2.09 -5.44
C ALA A 89 -2.19 -1.83 -5.73
N GLN A 90 -2.72 -2.53 -6.72
CA GLN A 90 -4.16 -2.58 -6.99
C GLN A 90 -4.58 -4.01 -7.33
N ASN A 91 -5.83 -4.33 -7.05
CA ASN A 91 -6.43 -5.60 -7.40
C ASN A 91 -7.89 -5.41 -7.83
N SER A 92 -8.37 -6.34 -8.62
CA SER A 92 -9.78 -6.38 -8.99
C SER A 92 -10.65 -6.67 -7.77
N ILE A 93 -11.79 -6.00 -7.69
CA ILE A 93 -12.81 -6.31 -6.69
C ILE A 93 -13.47 -7.63 -7.10
N PRO A 94 -13.58 -8.60 -6.18
CA PRO A 94 -14.12 -9.92 -6.49
C PRO A 94 -15.51 -9.89 -7.14
N ASN A 95 -15.75 -10.87 -8.01
CA ASN A 95 -16.99 -11.04 -8.75
C ASN A 95 -17.35 -9.86 -9.67
N GLY A 96 -16.36 -9.03 -10.05
CA GLY A 96 -16.57 -7.86 -10.89
C GLY A 96 -17.46 -6.80 -10.25
N ALA A 97 -17.59 -6.81 -8.93
CA ALA A 97 -18.37 -5.80 -8.21
C ALA A 97 -17.81 -4.40 -8.48
N ARG A 98 -18.70 -3.43 -8.56
CA ARG A 98 -18.33 -2.03 -8.81
C ARG A 98 -18.61 -1.18 -7.57
N VAL A 99 -17.65 -0.34 -7.25
CA VAL A 99 -17.75 0.62 -6.14
C VAL A 99 -17.67 2.05 -6.65
N LYS A 100 -18.31 2.95 -5.95
CA LYS A 100 -18.21 4.39 -6.22
C LYS A 100 -16.90 4.94 -5.66
N ASP A 101 -16.44 6.04 -6.20
CA ASP A 101 -15.19 6.72 -5.78
C ASP A 101 -15.20 7.11 -4.28
N ASN A 102 -16.37 7.28 -3.69
CA ASN A 102 -16.57 7.64 -2.27
C ASN A 102 -17.49 6.64 -1.54
N ASP A 103 -17.39 5.36 -1.85
CA ASP A 103 -18.18 4.31 -1.19
C ASP A 103 -17.64 4.06 0.23
N SER A 104 -18.25 4.73 1.20
CA SER A 104 -17.77 4.65 2.60
C SER A 104 -17.91 3.24 3.16
N ALA A 105 -18.99 2.52 2.84
CA ALA A 105 -19.22 1.16 3.33
C ALA A 105 -18.14 0.20 2.81
N PHE A 106 -17.82 0.28 1.51
CA PHE A 106 -16.73 -0.47 0.93
C PHE A 106 -15.38 -0.15 1.59
N LEU A 107 -15.08 1.15 1.76
CA LEU A 107 -13.81 1.59 2.35
C LEU A 107 -13.67 1.16 3.81
N ASP A 108 -14.77 1.14 4.57
CA ASP A 108 -14.77 0.72 5.96
C ASP A 108 -14.57 -0.81 6.08
N ASP A 109 -15.23 -1.60 5.23
CA ASP A 109 -15.02 -3.05 5.14
C ASP A 109 -13.59 -3.39 4.71
N ALA A 110 -13.05 -2.68 3.70
CA ALA A 110 -11.68 -2.82 3.25
C ALA A 110 -10.67 -2.53 4.37
N THR A 111 -10.91 -1.46 5.12
CA THR A 111 -10.09 -1.07 6.27
C THR A 111 -10.14 -2.12 7.38
N ALA A 112 -11.32 -2.64 7.71
CA ALA A 112 -11.47 -3.68 8.72
C ALA A 112 -10.72 -4.96 8.33
N GLY A 113 -10.84 -5.39 7.07
CA GLY A 113 -10.10 -6.53 6.54
C GLY A 113 -8.57 -6.34 6.60
N PHE A 114 -8.10 -5.16 6.20
CA PHE A 114 -6.68 -4.79 6.31
C PHE A 114 -6.17 -4.89 7.75
N LEU A 115 -6.89 -4.31 8.71
CA LEU A 115 -6.48 -4.32 10.12
C LEU A 115 -6.39 -5.75 10.69
N VAL A 116 -7.34 -6.61 10.37
CA VAL A 116 -7.32 -8.02 10.77
C VAL A 116 -6.07 -8.72 10.19
N GLN A 117 -5.81 -8.54 8.91
CA GLN A 117 -4.68 -9.15 8.23
C GLN A 117 -3.33 -8.67 8.80
N GLN A 118 -3.18 -7.37 9.06
CA GLN A 118 -1.95 -6.81 9.65
C GLN A 118 -1.72 -7.32 11.07
N SER A 119 -2.78 -7.43 11.88
CA SER A 119 -2.67 -7.96 13.24
C SER A 119 -2.26 -9.43 13.27
N GLN A 120 -2.62 -10.20 12.26
CA GLN A 120 -2.22 -11.60 12.13
C GLN A 120 -0.78 -11.75 11.61
N ALA A 121 -0.36 -10.86 10.70
CA ALA A 121 0.96 -10.94 10.08
C ALA A 121 2.09 -10.34 10.95
N LEU A 122 1.75 -9.36 11.79
CA LEU A 122 2.72 -8.60 12.59
C LEU A 122 2.30 -8.65 14.07
N PRO A 123 2.99 -9.47 14.92
CA PRO A 123 2.58 -9.71 16.31
C PRO A 123 2.52 -8.45 17.18
N ASP A 124 3.31 -7.42 16.88
CA ASP A 124 3.36 -6.15 17.58
C ASP A 124 2.68 -4.99 16.84
N PHE A 125 1.82 -5.31 15.86
CA PHE A 125 1.06 -4.31 15.13
C PHE A 125 0.20 -3.45 16.05
N LYS A 126 0.34 -2.13 15.93
CA LYS A 126 -0.47 -1.16 16.68
C LYS A 126 -1.01 -0.09 15.76
N LYS A 127 -2.33 -0.05 15.58
CA LYS A 127 -3.00 1.08 14.94
C LYS A 127 -2.86 2.33 15.82
N GLN A 128 -2.37 3.42 15.25
CA GLN A 128 -2.18 4.71 15.92
C GLN A 128 -3.31 5.68 15.59
N ALA A 129 -3.69 5.77 14.31
CA ALA A 129 -4.75 6.66 13.85
C ALA A 129 -5.47 6.07 12.63
N GLN A 130 -6.66 6.60 12.37
CA GLN A 130 -7.42 6.34 11.16
C GLN A 130 -8.14 7.61 10.75
N ARG A 131 -8.09 7.95 9.45
CA ARG A 131 -8.70 9.17 8.91
C ARG A 131 -9.40 8.87 7.59
N SER A 132 -10.48 9.61 7.32
CA SER A 132 -11.14 9.65 6.02
C SER A 132 -10.68 10.90 5.28
N LEU A 133 -10.24 10.74 4.06
CA LEU A 133 -9.73 11.82 3.20
C LEU A 133 -10.48 11.81 1.88
N ILE A 134 -10.49 12.95 1.20
CA ILE A 134 -10.91 13.07 -0.21
C ILE A 134 -9.73 13.60 -1.00
N LEU A 135 -9.21 12.79 -1.92
CA LEU A 135 -8.11 13.18 -2.81
C LEU A 135 -8.65 13.33 -4.23
N LYS A 136 -8.79 14.57 -4.70
CA LYS A 136 -9.31 14.89 -6.05
C LYS A 136 -10.64 14.18 -6.38
N GLY A 137 -11.55 14.13 -5.40
CA GLY A 137 -12.86 13.48 -5.55
C GLY A 137 -12.88 11.99 -5.20
N LEU A 138 -11.73 11.35 -4.97
CA LEU A 138 -11.62 9.96 -4.56
C LEU A 138 -11.59 9.85 -3.04
N GLY A 139 -12.49 9.03 -2.46
CA GLY A 139 -12.48 8.70 -1.04
C GLY A 139 -11.31 7.79 -0.69
N VAL A 140 -10.61 8.11 0.38
CA VAL A 140 -9.45 7.35 0.86
C VAL A 140 -9.55 7.13 2.36
N ARG A 141 -9.24 5.93 2.83
CA ARG A 141 -8.97 5.67 4.25
C ARG A 141 -7.47 5.67 4.46
N GLN A 142 -7.00 6.51 5.38
CA GLN A 142 -5.62 6.49 5.86
C GLN A 142 -5.57 5.81 7.21
N ILE A 143 -4.68 4.84 7.37
CA ILE A 143 -4.39 4.13 8.62
C ILE A 143 -2.93 4.36 8.95
N ASP A 144 -2.65 4.98 10.09
CA ASP A 144 -1.30 5.11 10.61
C ASP A 144 -1.09 4.05 11.69
N SER A 145 0.03 3.35 11.65
CA SER A 145 0.35 2.24 12.55
C SER A 145 1.85 2.10 12.80
N THR A 146 2.20 1.27 13.76
CA THR A 146 3.58 0.85 14.04
C THR A 146 3.66 -0.65 14.10
N ALA A 147 4.80 -1.21 13.70
CA ALA A 147 5.14 -2.62 13.84
C ALA A 147 6.65 -2.80 13.72
N THR A 148 7.18 -3.92 14.18
CA THR A 148 8.57 -4.31 13.94
C THR A 148 8.70 -5.01 12.59
N GLN A 149 9.43 -4.40 11.68
CA GLN A 149 9.70 -4.93 10.34
C GLN A 149 11.14 -4.65 9.94
N GLY A 150 11.75 -5.60 9.20
CA GLY A 150 13.11 -5.41 8.72
C GLY A 150 14.15 -5.11 9.82
N GLY A 151 13.99 -5.76 10.96
CA GLY A 151 14.93 -5.64 12.08
C GLY A 151 14.79 -4.36 12.91
N GLY A 152 13.64 -3.67 12.87
CA GLY A 152 13.41 -2.51 13.73
C GLY A 152 11.98 -1.99 13.70
N LEU A 153 11.66 -1.15 14.66
CA LEU A 153 10.36 -0.48 14.72
C LEU A 153 10.17 0.45 13.51
N THR A 154 9.00 0.37 12.90
CA THR A 154 8.62 1.18 11.73
C THR A 154 7.37 2.02 11.99
N LEU A 155 7.29 3.12 11.26
CA LEU A 155 6.06 3.88 11.04
C LEU A 155 5.47 3.39 9.73
N ASN A 156 4.17 3.11 9.75
CA ASN A 156 3.44 2.66 8.57
C ASN A 156 2.24 3.57 8.35
N SER A 157 2.12 4.13 7.14
CA SER A 157 0.90 4.81 6.71
C SER A 157 0.33 4.08 5.51
N THR A 158 -0.91 3.61 5.63
CA THR A 158 -1.60 2.89 4.57
C THR A 158 -2.77 3.70 4.07
N LEU A 159 -2.84 3.88 2.75
CA LEU A 159 -3.96 4.50 2.06
C LEU A 159 -4.75 3.42 1.32
N ILE A 160 -6.05 3.36 1.53
CA ILE A 160 -6.97 2.43 0.87
C ILE A 160 -7.99 3.25 0.09
N ALA A 161 -8.16 2.94 -1.19
CA ALA A 161 -9.12 3.58 -2.08
C ALA A 161 -9.80 2.54 -2.98
N GLY A 162 -11.00 2.84 -3.46
CA GLY A 162 -11.73 2.02 -4.42
C GLY A 162 -12.36 2.86 -5.51
N SER A 163 -12.37 2.35 -6.73
CA SER A 163 -13.04 2.98 -7.88
C SER A 163 -13.37 1.95 -8.95
N GLY A 164 -14.58 2.00 -9.47
CA GLY A 164 -15.01 1.06 -10.51
C GLY A 164 -14.89 -0.38 -10.03
N THR A 165 -14.13 -1.19 -10.72
CA THR A 165 -13.91 -2.61 -10.41
C THR A 165 -12.58 -2.87 -9.68
N HIS A 166 -11.87 -1.83 -9.23
CA HIS A 166 -10.56 -1.94 -8.64
C HIS A 166 -10.50 -1.31 -7.23
N MET A 167 -9.65 -1.88 -6.42
CA MET A 167 -9.20 -1.33 -5.15
C MET A 167 -7.70 -1.10 -5.21
N ALA A 168 -7.24 0.01 -4.66
CA ALA A 168 -5.81 0.32 -4.52
C ALA A 168 -5.41 0.45 -3.07
N VAL A 169 -4.18 0.06 -2.80
CA VAL A 169 -3.53 0.24 -1.51
C VAL A 169 -2.13 0.80 -1.73
N ILE A 170 -1.83 1.86 -1.01
CA ILE A 170 -0.48 2.41 -0.92
C ILE A 170 -0.04 2.25 0.53
N GLN A 171 1.11 1.64 0.75
CA GLN A 171 1.70 1.50 2.08
C GLN A 171 3.08 2.15 2.10
N VAL A 172 3.27 3.10 3.00
CA VAL A 172 4.56 3.76 3.25
C VAL A 172 5.11 3.23 4.56
N ILE A 173 6.31 2.65 4.50
CA ILE A 173 7.00 2.04 5.63
C ILE A 173 8.34 2.75 5.81
N SER A 174 8.56 3.36 6.96
CA SER A 174 9.80 4.08 7.28
C SER A 174 10.31 3.68 8.66
N ARG A 175 11.58 3.87 8.94
CA ARG A 175 12.12 3.67 10.29
C ARG A 175 11.46 4.61 11.29
N ALA A 176 11.12 4.13 12.47
CA ALA A 176 10.46 4.94 13.51
C ALA A 176 11.32 6.14 13.97
N ALA A 177 12.63 6.09 13.76
CA ALA A 177 13.54 7.19 14.03
C ALA A 177 13.39 8.35 13.03
N ASP A 178 12.91 8.09 11.79
CA ASP A 178 12.75 9.11 10.74
C ASP A 178 11.30 9.60 10.62
N LYS A 179 10.76 10.16 11.70
CA LYS A 179 9.40 10.72 11.71
C LYS A 179 9.22 11.86 10.73
N ALA A 180 10.23 12.71 10.60
CA ALA A 180 10.17 13.89 9.72
C ALA A 180 10.15 13.49 8.24
N GLY A 181 11.00 12.57 7.82
CA GLY A 181 11.03 12.03 6.46
C GLY A 181 9.75 11.29 6.11
N HIS A 182 9.23 10.47 7.03
CA HIS A 182 7.93 9.81 6.86
C HIS A 182 6.80 10.81 6.64
N ALA A 183 6.70 11.84 7.49
CA ALA A 183 5.67 12.88 7.36
C ALA A 183 5.80 13.69 6.07
N ALA A 184 7.02 14.04 5.65
CA ALA A 184 7.27 14.77 4.41
C ALA A 184 6.86 13.93 3.18
N LEU A 185 7.20 12.63 3.18
CA LEU A 185 6.80 11.73 2.10
C LEU A 185 5.27 11.58 2.03
N MET A 186 4.60 11.43 3.18
CA MET A 186 3.14 11.37 3.23
C MET A 186 2.48 12.63 2.70
N LYS A 187 2.97 13.84 3.05
CA LYS A 187 2.48 15.10 2.48
C LYS A 187 2.61 15.11 0.96
N GLN A 188 3.75 14.68 0.43
CA GLN A 188 3.97 14.62 -1.01
C GLN A 188 3.00 13.65 -1.70
N ILE A 189 2.78 12.45 -1.14
CA ILE A 189 1.84 11.46 -1.67
C ILE A 189 0.40 12.00 -1.63
N LEU A 190 0.02 12.71 -0.58
CA LEU A 190 -1.30 13.32 -0.42
C LEU A 190 -1.48 14.63 -1.22
N GLY A 191 -0.43 15.18 -1.79
CA GLY A 191 -0.45 16.43 -2.53
C GLY A 191 -0.64 17.66 -1.65
N GLN A 192 -0.07 17.65 -0.45
CA GLN A 192 -0.15 18.71 0.57
C GLN A 192 1.19 19.46 0.73
#